data_f91b78e41a6b0460e9b077208aef2cf1
#
_entry.id   f91b78e41a6b0460e9b077208aef2cf1
#
_cell.length_a   1.000
_cell.length_b   1.000
_cell.length_c   1.000
_cell.angle_alpha   90.00
_cell.angle_beta   90.00
_cell.angle_gamma   90.00
#
_symmetry.space_group_name_H-M   'P 1'
#
loop_
_entity.id
_entity.type
_entity.pdbx_description
1 polymer ?
#
loop_
_entity_poly.entity_id
_entity_poly.type
_entity_poly.pdbx_seq_one_letter_code
_entity_poly.pdbx_strand_id
1 'polypeptide(L)'
;MIAAAEQWRASNTPESPLIIAIGSSNRPESMENPWTVEERISMLEAWLGPNGIVGDIVAIPDIEDPPMWVSHAERYHGQAGIFFTTDIYSAELYESAGWQVMMSELEQRESFEGWRVRATAHMMSTIGDEDAVRTVLNPTIPKEVVEYLIEAGGLRRLAFLGGGGEPVG
;
A
#
# COMPACT_ATOMS: atom_id res chain seq x y z
N MET A 1 3.41 -1.68 9.61
CA MET A 1 3.66 -3.03 9.07
C MET A 1 5.08 -3.16 8.49
N ILE A 2 5.48 -2.53 7.38
CA ILE A 2 6.81 -2.72 6.75
C ILE A 2 7.96 -2.50 7.73
N ALA A 3 7.97 -1.40 8.48
CA ALA A 3 9.01 -1.15 9.49
C ALA A 3 9.09 -2.24 10.57
N ALA A 4 7.95 -2.79 11.00
CA ALA A 4 7.91 -3.89 11.97
C ALA A 4 8.45 -5.20 11.37
N ALA A 5 8.11 -5.49 10.11
CA ALA A 5 8.66 -6.63 9.39
C ALA A 5 10.19 -6.52 9.23
N GLU A 6 10.70 -5.33 8.87
CA GLU A 6 12.13 -5.08 8.75
C GLU A 6 12.84 -5.19 10.09
N GLN A 7 12.29 -4.63 11.15
CA GLN A 7 12.87 -4.77 12.50
C GLN A 7 12.95 -6.22 12.94
N TRP A 8 11.91 -7.00 12.68
CA TRP A 8 11.90 -8.43 12.99
C TRP A 8 12.95 -9.18 12.15
N ARG A 9 12.97 -8.92 10.81
CA ARG A 9 13.94 -9.53 9.88
C ARG A 9 15.37 -9.26 10.32
N ALA A 10 15.70 -8.00 10.58
CA ALA A 10 17.05 -7.60 11.00
C ALA A 10 17.50 -8.29 12.30
N SER A 11 16.57 -8.60 13.19
CA SER A 11 16.87 -9.25 14.48
C SER A 11 16.93 -10.77 14.40
N ASN A 12 16.22 -11.41 13.46
CA ASN A 12 16.04 -12.86 13.43
C ASN A 12 16.64 -13.53 12.17
N THR A 13 16.57 -12.87 11.03
CA THR A 13 17.02 -13.41 9.74
C THR A 13 17.67 -12.32 8.86
N PRO A 14 18.77 -11.68 9.30
CA PRO A 14 19.31 -10.49 8.64
C PRO A 14 19.73 -10.73 7.18
N GLU A 15 20.09 -11.96 6.84
CA GLU A 15 20.50 -12.35 5.48
C GLU A 15 19.29 -12.64 4.55
N SER A 16 18.07 -12.73 5.09
CA SER A 16 16.89 -12.97 4.27
C SER A 16 16.46 -11.70 3.54
N PRO A 17 16.01 -11.77 2.29
CA PRO A 17 15.47 -10.59 1.59
C PRO A 17 14.16 -10.13 2.25
N LEU A 18 13.92 -8.82 2.21
CA LEU A 18 12.60 -8.25 2.47
C LEU A 18 11.87 -8.09 1.14
N ILE A 19 10.72 -8.72 0.99
CA ILE A 19 9.89 -8.59 -0.21
C ILE A 19 8.62 -7.82 0.16
N ILE A 20 8.33 -6.76 -0.57
CA ILE A 20 7.18 -5.89 -0.36
C ILE A 20 6.20 -6.10 -1.52
N ALA A 21 5.09 -6.77 -1.24
CA ALA A 21 4.10 -7.10 -2.25
C ALA A 21 3.04 -6.00 -2.39
N ILE A 22 2.82 -5.53 -3.61
CA ILE A 22 1.74 -4.64 -3.98
C ILE A 22 0.67 -5.46 -4.71
N GLY A 23 -0.46 -5.68 -4.06
CA GLY A 23 -1.61 -6.34 -4.69
C GLY A 23 -2.33 -5.44 -5.71
N SER A 24 -3.29 -6.02 -6.43
CA SER A 24 -4.17 -5.32 -7.36
C SER A 24 -3.42 -4.49 -8.43
N SER A 25 -2.29 -5.03 -8.92
CA SER A 25 -1.44 -4.31 -9.86
C SER A 25 -2.06 -4.16 -11.25
N ASN A 26 -3.06 -5.00 -11.58
CA ASN A 26 -3.80 -4.98 -12.83
C ASN A 26 -5.16 -4.27 -12.74
N ARG A 27 -5.51 -3.71 -11.58
CA ARG A 27 -6.78 -2.99 -11.43
C ARG A 27 -6.70 -1.62 -12.07
N PRO A 28 -7.75 -1.20 -12.80
CA PRO A 28 -7.82 0.14 -13.37
C PRO A 28 -7.92 1.19 -12.26
N GLU A 29 -7.55 2.41 -12.59
CA GLU A 29 -7.70 3.54 -11.68
C GLU A 29 -9.17 3.75 -11.30
N SER A 30 -9.39 3.92 -10.01
CA SER A 30 -10.71 4.13 -9.40
C SER A 30 -10.55 4.81 -8.04
N MET A 31 -11.63 5.19 -7.39
CA MET A 31 -11.58 5.71 -6.02
C MET A 31 -11.02 4.69 -5.02
N GLU A 32 -11.15 3.41 -5.30
CA GLU A 32 -10.59 2.33 -4.47
C GLU A 32 -9.10 2.09 -4.77
N ASN A 33 -8.69 2.35 -6.01
CA ASN A 33 -7.32 2.16 -6.50
C ASN A 33 -6.86 3.38 -7.33
N PRO A 34 -6.65 4.54 -6.67
CA PRO A 34 -6.52 5.82 -7.39
C PRO A 34 -5.15 6.03 -8.06
N TRP A 35 -4.16 5.22 -7.74
CA TRP A 35 -2.81 5.34 -8.28
C TRP A 35 -2.39 4.09 -9.02
N THR A 36 -1.66 4.27 -10.11
CA THR A 36 -1.09 3.15 -10.89
C THR A 36 -0.12 2.33 -10.06
N VAL A 37 0.22 1.14 -10.53
CA VAL A 37 1.22 0.32 -9.83
C VAL A 37 2.59 0.99 -9.77
N GLU A 38 2.99 1.70 -10.82
CA GLU A 38 4.24 2.46 -10.89
C GLU A 38 4.27 3.58 -9.87
N GLU A 39 3.18 4.31 -9.73
CA GLU A 39 3.06 5.36 -8.71
C GLU A 39 3.11 4.79 -7.29
N ARG A 40 2.45 3.64 -7.04
CA ARG A 40 2.51 2.97 -5.74
C ARG A 40 3.92 2.45 -5.42
N ILE A 41 4.66 1.97 -6.43
CA ILE A 41 6.07 1.62 -6.29
C ILE A 41 6.87 2.86 -5.91
N SER A 42 6.72 3.96 -6.66
CA SER A 42 7.43 5.23 -6.38
C SER A 42 7.13 5.79 -4.99
N MET A 43 5.88 5.68 -4.50
CA MET A 43 5.52 6.05 -3.12
C MET A 43 6.26 5.21 -2.07
N LEU A 44 6.39 3.90 -2.32
CA LEU A 44 7.15 3.01 -1.43
C LEU A 44 8.63 3.36 -1.45
N GLU A 45 9.22 3.55 -2.63
CA GLU A 45 10.62 3.93 -2.79
C GLU A 45 10.94 5.27 -2.11
N ALA A 46 10.05 6.26 -2.26
CA ALA A 46 10.17 7.56 -1.61
C ALA A 46 10.24 7.45 -0.08
N TRP A 47 9.56 6.46 0.49
CA TRP A 47 9.57 6.22 1.93
C TRP A 47 10.70 5.28 2.36
N LEU A 48 10.98 4.21 1.61
CA LEU A 48 11.98 3.20 1.98
C LEU A 48 13.40 3.78 2.05
N GLY A 49 13.80 4.56 1.03
CA GLY A 49 15.14 5.11 0.92
C GLY A 49 15.54 5.95 2.14
N PRO A 50 14.81 7.02 2.49
CA PRO A 50 15.12 7.84 3.67
C PRO A 50 15.08 7.09 5.00
N ASN A 51 14.31 6.00 5.09
CA ASN A 51 14.24 5.15 6.28
C ASN A 51 15.32 4.06 6.31
N GLY A 52 16.20 4.00 5.32
CA GLY A 52 17.29 3.02 5.27
C GLY A 52 16.82 1.57 5.11
N ILE A 53 15.59 1.36 4.61
CA ILE A 53 15.03 0.04 4.40
C ILE A 53 15.32 -0.41 2.98
N VAL A 54 15.95 -1.56 2.85
CA VAL A 54 16.24 -2.21 1.56
C VAL A 54 15.30 -3.40 1.39
N GLY A 55 14.54 -3.41 0.31
CA GLY A 55 13.61 -4.50 -0.02
C GLY A 55 13.24 -4.51 -1.49
N ASP A 56 12.86 -5.69 -1.97
CA ASP A 56 12.38 -5.88 -3.33
C ASP A 56 10.87 -5.63 -3.39
N ILE A 57 10.44 -4.74 -4.27
CA ILE A 57 9.02 -4.46 -4.46
C ILE A 57 8.51 -5.33 -5.62
N VAL A 58 7.47 -6.11 -5.36
CA VAL A 58 6.84 -6.98 -6.36
C VAL A 58 5.37 -6.59 -6.56
N ALA A 59 4.97 -6.47 -7.81
CA ALA A 59 3.59 -6.14 -8.19
C ALA A 59 2.82 -7.41 -8.53
N ILE A 60 1.75 -7.70 -7.79
CA ILE A 60 0.95 -8.91 -7.95
C ILE A 60 -0.42 -8.54 -8.54
N PRO A 61 -0.75 -9.04 -9.73
CA PRO A 61 -2.07 -8.83 -10.31
C PRO A 61 -3.12 -9.68 -9.58
N ASP A 62 -4.32 -9.14 -9.44
CA ASP A 62 -5.45 -9.88 -8.92
C ASP A 62 -5.87 -10.98 -9.88
N ILE A 63 -6.32 -12.09 -9.29
CA ILE A 63 -7.04 -13.18 -9.99
C ILE A 63 -8.40 -13.38 -9.33
N GLU A 64 -9.40 -13.80 -10.12
CA GLU A 64 -10.75 -14.08 -9.62
C GLU A 64 -10.88 -15.52 -9.11
N ASP A 65 -9.86 -15.99 -8.40
CA ASP A 65 -9.80 -17.37 -7.88
C ASP A 65 -9.14 -17.36 -6.48
N PRO A 66 -9.91 -17.07 -5.41
CA PRO A 66 -9.36 -16.98 -4.06
C PRO A 66 -8.61 -18.24 -3.60
N PRO A 67 -9.06 -19.48 -3.90
CA PRO A 67 -8.31 -20.68 -3.54
C PRO A 67 -6.92 -20.77 -4.17
N MET A 68 -6.73 -20.18 -5.35
CA MET A 68 -5.46 -20.16 -6.06
C MET A 68 -4.60 -18.93 -5.78
N TRP A 69 -5.10 -18.01 -4.94
CA TRP A 69 -4.42 -16.73 -4.71
C TRP A 69 -3.00 -16.90 -4.23
N VAL A 70 -2.74 -17.71 -3.19
CA VAL A 70 -1.39 -17.85 -2.61
C VAL A 70 -0.44 -18.47 -3.64
N SER A 71 -0.82 -19.54 -4.32
CA SER A 71 0.01 -20.16 -5.35
C SER A 71 0.28 -19.25 -6.56
N HIS A 72 -0.66 -18.32 -6.84
CA HIS A 72 -0.42 -17.28 -7.83
C HIS A 72 0.60 -16.26 -7.32
N ALA A 73 0.43 -15.75 -6.09
CA ALA A 73 1.31 -14.76 -5.47
C ALA A 73 2.75 -15.27 -5.30
N GLU A 74 2.92 -16.55 -4.99
CA GLU A 74 4.22 -17.23 -4.89
C GLU A 74 5.10 -17.12 -6.14
N ARG A 75 4.51 -16.92 -7.31
CA ARG A 75 5.27 -16.68 -8.56
C ARG A 75 6.01 -15.36 -8.57
N TYR A 76 5.60 -14.43 -7.70
CA TYR A 76 6.15 -13.08 -7.61
C TYR A 76 7.06 -12.91 -6.40
N HIS A 77 6.69 -13.46 -5.24
CA HIS A 77 7.45 -13.30 -4.01
C HIS A 77 8.19 -14.56 -3.55
N GLY A 78 8.07 -15.67 -4.28
CA GLY A 78 8.68 -16.94 -3.91
C GLY A 78 7.80 -17.80 -3.01
N GLN A 79 8.27 -19.03 -2.75
CA GLN A 79 7.51 -20.08 -2.07
C GLN A 79 7.91 -20.33 -0.61
N ALA A 80 8.81 -19.51 -0.06
CA ALA A 80 9.30 -19.69 1.29
C ALA A 80 9.50 -18.36 1.99
N GLY A 81 9.21 -18.34 3.27
CA GLY A 81 9.40 -17.15 4.09
C GLY A 81 8.37 -17.03 5.21
N ILE A 82 8.32 -15.83 5.78
CA ILE A 82 7.33 -15.46 6.78
C ILE A 82 6.48 -14.36 6.17
N PHE A 83 5.17 -14.54 6.17
CA PHE A 83 4.23 -13.57 5.68
C PHE A 83 3.81 -12.59 6.78
N PHE A 84 4.11 -11.31 6.58
CA PHE A 84 3.69 -10.24 7.48
C PHE A 84 2.45 -9.55 6.90
N THR A 85 1.40 -9.47 7.70
CA THR A 85 0.16 -8.80 7.29
C THR A 85 -0.54 -8.14 8.47
N THR A 86 -1.46 -7.23 8.16
CA THR A 86 -2.42 -6.63 9.11
C THR A 86 -3.84 -7.06 8.78
N ASP A 87 -4.02 -7.83 7.71
CA ASP A 87 -5.31 -8.28 7.21
C ASP A 87 -5.54 -9.75 7.58
N ILE A 88 -6.60 -10.00 8.34
CA ILE A 88 -6.96 -11.32 8.84
C ILE A 88 -7.27 -12.28 7.68
N TYR A 89 -7.96 -11.80 6.65
CA TYR A 89 -8.33 -12.64 5.53
C TYR A 89 -7.10 -13.14 4.75
N SER A 90 -6.15 -12.26 4.49
CA SER A 90 -4.86 -12.64 3.90
C SER A 90 -4.08 -13.60 4.79
N ALA A 91 -4.11 -13.39 6.10
CA ALA A 91 -3.46 -14.29 7.05
C ALA A 91 -4.01 -15.72 6.94
N GLU A 92 -5.33 -15.87 6.97
CA GLU A 92 -6.01 -17.19 6.87
C GLU A 92 -5.69 -17.91 5.54
N LEU A 93 -5.61 -17.15 4.43
CA LEU A 93 -5.25 -17.74 3.13
C LEU A 93 -3.81 -18.28 3.14
N TYR A 94 -2.85 -17.52 3.65
CA TYR A 94 -1.46 -17.92 3.69
C TYR A 94 -1.21 -19.04 4.71
N GLU A 95 -1.83 -19.00 5.89
CA GLU A 95 -1.80 -20.10 6.85
C GLU A 95 -2.34 -21.41 6.27
N SER A 96 -3.48 -21.34 5.56
CA SER A 96 -4.09 -22.48 4.89
C SER A 96 -3.19 -23.07 3.79
N ALA A 97 -2.33 -22.26 3.20
CA ALA A 97 -1.32 -22.68 2.23
C ALA A 97 -0.01 -23.15 2.90
N GLY A 98 0.05 -23.18 4.23
CA GLY A 98 1.20 -23.70 4.99
C GLY A 98 2.31 -22.67 5.28
N TRP A 99 2.04 -21.38 5.07
CA TRP A 99 2.98 -20.32 5.39
C TRP A 99 2.99 -20.02 6.90
N GLN A 100 4.16 -19.67 7.41
CA GLN A 100 4.24 -18.99 8.70
C GLN A 100 3.75 -17.56 8.53
N VAL A 101 2.77 -17.16 9.33
CA VAL A 101 2.18 -15.82 9.29
C VAL A 101 2.48 -15.07 10.57
N MET A 102 2.84 -13.80 10.44
CA MET A 102 2.98 -12.86 11.54
C MET A 102 2.00 -11.70 11.35
N MET A 103 1.04 -11.64 12.26
CA MET A 103 0.11 -10.51 12.33
C MET A 103 0.80 -9.33 13.00
N SER A 104 0.83 -8.19 12.30
CA SER A 104 1.26 -6.92 12.88
C SER A 104 0.03 -6.17 13.38
N GLU A 105 -0.02 -5.88 14.67
CA GLU A 105 -1.03 -4.98 15.21
C GLU A 105 -0.77 -3.56 14.72
N LEU A 106 -1.79 -2.92 14.17
CA LEU A 106 -1.75 -1.51 13.85
C LEU A 106 -2.25 -0.72 15.06
N GLU A 107 -1.36 0.00 15.71
CA GLU A 107 -1.79 1.05 16.63
C GLU A 107 -2.62 2.06 15.84
N GLN A 108 -3.74 2.53 16.41
CA GLN A 108 -4.67 3.47 15.77
C GLN A 108 -5.21 2.99 14.40
N ARG A 109 -5.51 1.71 14.28
CA ARG A 109 -5.99 1.07 13.03
C ARG A 109 -7.05 1.90 12.29
N GLU A 110 -7.99 2.49 13.01
CA GLU A 110 -9.06 3.30 12.41
C GLU A 110 -8.55 4.51 11.61
N SER A 111 -7.45 5.12 12.03
CA SER A 111 -6.84 6.26 11.31
C SER A 111 -6.11 5.83 10.04
N PHE A 112 -5.66 4.59 9.97
CA PHE A 112 -4.88 4.04 8.85
C PHE A 112 -5.69 3.14 7.92
N GLU A 113 -7.01 3.09 8.07
CA GLU A 113 -7.87 2.40 7.12
C GLU A 113 -7.75 3.03 5.73
N GLY A 114 -7.41 2.23 4.74
CA GLY A 114 -7.08 2.72 3.40
C GLY A 114 -8.18 3.58 2.76
N TRP A 115 -9.45 3.27 3.03
CA TRP A 115 -10.56 4.07 2.53
C TRP A 115 -10.61 5.47 3.18
N ARG A 116 -10.28 5.59 4.49
CA ARG A 116 -10.22 6.89 5.17
C ARG A 116 -9.08 7.74 4.64
N VAL A 117 -7.89 7.12 4.47
CA VAL A 117 -6.73 7.79 3.89
C VAL A 117 -7.06 8.31 2.49
N ARG A 118 -7.68 7.48 1.64
CA ARG A 118 -8.09 7.89 0.30
C ARG A 118 -9.16 8.99 0.31
N ALA A 119 -10.15 8.91 1.21
CA ALA A 119 -11.17 9.95 1.36
C ALA A 119 -10.56 11.29 1.78
N THR A 120 -9.61 11.27 2.72
CA THR A 120 -8.88 12.48 3.14
C THR A 120 -8.04 13.06 2.00
N ALA A 121 -7.31 12.20 1.28
CA ALA A 121 -6.55 12.63 0.10
C ALA A 121 -7.47 13.22 -0.99
N HIS A 122 -8.65 12.61 -1.21
CA HIS A 122 -9.64 13.15 -2.15
C HIS A 122 -10.15 14.54 -1.73
N MET A 123 -10.43 14.77 -0.45
CA MET A 123 -10.82 16.11 0.03
C MET A 123 -9.72 17.15 -0.23
N MET A 124 -8.45 16.75 -0.19
CA MET A 124 -7.30 17.64 -0.44
C MET A 124 -6.99 17.80 -1.93
N SER A 125 -7.63 17.05 -2.83
CA SER A 125 -7.32 17.02 -4.27
C SER A 125 -7.54 18.35 -5.00
N THR A 126 -8.42 19.19 -4.49
CA THR A 126 -8.75 20.52 -5.06
C THR A 126 -8.10 21.68 -4.31
N ILE A 127 -7.37 21.40 -3.24
CA ILE A 127 -6.72 22.43 -2.42
C ILE A 127 -5.38 22.81 -3.08
N GLY A 128 -5.23 24.09 -3.39
CA GLY A 128 -4.01 24.64 -3.99
C GLY A 128 -2.93 25.06 -2.97
N ASP A 129 -3.27 25.07 -1.69
CA ASP A 129 -2.33 25.37 -0.61
C ASP A 129 -1.62 24.08 -0.16
N GLU A 130 -0.37 23.93 -0.58
CA GLU A 130 0.42 22.73 -0.28
C GLU A 130 0.69 22.58 1.22
N ASP A 131 0.81 23.67 1.99
CA ASP A 131 1.06 23.58 3.43
C ASP A 131 -0.20 23.08 4.15
N ALA A 132 -1.39 23.45 3.68
CA ALA A 132 -2.62 22.88 4.15
C ALA A 132 -2.71 21.37 3.82
N VAL A 133 -2.30 20.98 2.62
CA VAL A 133 -2.22 19.55 2.21
C VAL A 133 -1.29 18.77 3.13
N ARG A 134 -0.07 19.26 3.37
CA ARG A 134 0.89 18.63 4.29
C ARG A 134 0.33 18.50 5.70
N THR A 135 -0.29 19.54 6.20
CA THR A 135 -0.87 19.55 7.56
C THR A 135 -1.95 18.49 7.74
N VAL A 136 -2.78 18.28 6.73
CA VAL A 136 -3.91 17.35 6.80
C VAL A 136 -3.48 15.91 6.54
N LEU A 137 -2.51 15.66 5.63
CA LEU A 137 -2.15 14.31 5.21
C LEU A 137 -1.04 13.67 6.07
N ASN A 138 -0.05 14.45 6.55
CA ASN A 138 1.08 13.92 7.32
C ASN A 138 0.71 13.11 8.58
N PRO A 139 -0.42 13.33 9.27
CA PRO A 139 -0.81 12.48 10.39
C PRO A 139 -1.10 11.01 10.00
N THR A 140 -1.45 10.74 8.73
CA THR A 140 -1.87 9.41 8.27
C THR A 140 -1.06 8.87 7.09
N ILE A 141 -0.31 9.72 6.42
CA ILE A 141 0.56 9.37 5.28
C ILE A 141 1.99 9.82 5.61
N PRO A 142 3.02 9.00 5.40
CA PRO A 142 4.41 9.41 5.57
C PRO A 142 4.71 10.69 4.76
N LYS A 143 5.47 11.60 5.36
CA LYS A 143 5.78 12.90 4.75
C LYS A 143 6.43 12.76 3.36
N GLU A 144 7.28 11.77 3.18
CA GLU A 144 7.96 11.49 1.91
C GLU A 144 6.95 11.12 0.80
N VAL A 145 5.90 10.39 1.17
CA VAL A 145 4.82 10.03 0.25
C VAL A 145 3.93 11.24 -0.04
N VAL A 146 3.68 12.10 0.96
CA VAL A 146 2.93 13.35 0.75
C VAL A 146 3.66 14.27 -0.22
N GLU A 147 4.98 14.45 -0.06
CA GLU A 147 5.79 15.25 -0.98
C GLU A 147 5.75 14.67 -2.41
N TYR A 148 5.95 13.35 -2.54
CA TYR A 148 5.81 12.68 -3.83
C TYR A 148 4.45 12.96 -4.49
N LEU A 149 3.35 12.83 -3.74
CA LEU A 149 2.00 13.06 -4.27
C LEU A 149 1.76 14.51 -4.71
N ILE A 150 2.36 15.49 -4.01
CA ILE A 150 2.32 16.91 -4.36
C ILE A 150 3.11 17.14 -5.67
N GLU A 151 4.37 16.71 -5.69
CA GLU A 151 5.29 16.90 -6.83
C GLU A 151 4.80 16.21 -8.10
N ALA A 152 4.34 14.98 -8.01
CA ALA A 152 3.80 14.21 -9.13
C ALA A 152 2.38 14.64 -9.55
N GLY A 153 1.73 15.53 -8.79
CA GLY A 153 0.35 15.91 -9.04
C GLY A 153 -0.67 14.79 -8.80
N GLY A 154 -0.27 13.74 -8.08
CA GLY A 154 -1.08 12.53 -7.85
C GLY A 154 -2.36 12.79 -7.06
N LEU A 155 -2.41 13.87 -6.26
CA LEU A 155 -3.64 14.26 -5.56
C LEU A 155 -4.69 14.83 -6.50
N ARG A 156 -4.29 15.65 -7.50
CA ARG A 156 -5.24 16.32 -8.41
C ARG A 156 -6.09 15.33 -9.20
N ARG A 157 -5.55 14.17 -9.52
CA ARG A 157 -6.28 13.12 -10.22
C ARG A 157 -7.50 12.63 -9.44
N LEU A 158 -7.41 12.59 -8.11
CA LEU A 158 -8.51 12.15 -7.26
C LEU A 158 -9.78 12.96 -7.47
N ALA A 159 -9.67 14.26 -7.78
CA ALA A 159 -10.81 15.10 -8.06
C ALA A 159 -11.64 14.63 -9.27
N PHE A 160 -11.02 13.90 -10.19
CA PHE A 160 -11.66 13.42 -11.40
C PHE A 160 -12.13 11.96 -11.31
N LEU A 161 -11.59 11.18 -10.36
CA LEU A 161 -11.95 9.78 -10.18
C LEU A 161 -13.33 9.61 -9.49
N GLY A 162 -13.75 10.57 -8.68
CA GLY A 162 -15.05 10.58 -7.99
C GLY A 162 -16.22 11.08 -8.83
N GLY A 163 -15.95 11.59 -10.02
CA GLY A 163 -16.91 12.26 -10.88
C GLY A 163 -17.71 11.30 -11.78
N GLY A 164 -18.34 10.29 -11.21
CA GLY A 164 -19.56 9.71 -11.77
C GLY A 164 -20.70 10.69 -11.59
N GLY A 165 -20.58 11.90 -12.21
CA GLY A 165 -21.64 12.87 -12.22
C GLY A 165 -22.84 12.26 -12.93
N GLU A 166 -24.00 12.20 -12.25
CA GLU A 166 -25.26 12.08 -12.96
C GLU A 166 -25.26 13.12 -14.07
N PRO A 167 -25.62 12.76 -15.29
CA PRO A 167 -25.82 13.75 -16.32
C PRO A 167 -26.90 14.71 -15.82
N VAL A 168 -26.52 15.96 -15.55
CA VAL A 168 -27.47 17.02 -15.28
C VAL A 168 -28.23 17.21 -16.57
N GLY A 169 -29.44 16.65 -16.62
CA GLY A 169 -30.41 16.85 -17.70
C GLY A 169 -31.00 18.24 -17.69
#